data_eea3b591e01c3d62062a9e8a39409045
#
_entry.id   eea3b591e01c3d62062a9e8a39409045
#
_cell.length_a   1.000
_cell.length_b   1.000
_cell.length_c   1.000
_cell.angle_alpha   90.00
_cell.angle_beta   90.00
_cell.angle_gamma   90.00
#
_symmetry.space_group_name_H-M   'P 1'
#
loop_
_entity.id
_entity.type
_entity.pdbx_description
1 polymer ?
#
loop_
_entity_poly.entity_id
_entity_poly.type
_entity_poly.pdbx_seq_one_letter_code
_entity_poly.pdbx_strand_id
1 'polypeptide(L)'
;MRFLRSALSEWPFLRIRLLRTRLGVWLLLLLVVVLRLDRTAVVRDPLAAVLLVASGGATLCSGYLAGTGADRLALTVALLHPRSALAVAVGRWLAATAGATVLVLVAALHTGLGIAVAGFLTAATMSAWTLALAWSGGNVLVGAWLIWLALAAGGSPESVLAHPHPGAGRTAVAVALELLPALWRYRGIADGDPGAVAHAAAWLVIGLAVARAGVARAVAGRA
;
A
#
# COMPACT_ATOMS: atom_id res chain seq x y z
N MET A 1 17.82 14.83 -12.93
CA MET A 1 17.72 13.75 -13.92
C MET A 1 18.42 12.45 -13.53
N ARG A 2 19.62 12.44 -12.89
CA ARG A 2 20.33 11.21 -12.48
C ARG A 2 19.54 10.35 -11.50
N PHE A 3 18.83 10.94 -10.54
CA PHE A 3 18.00 10.23 -9.56
C PHE A 3 16.86 9.43 -10.21
N LEU A 4 16.08 10.06 -11.11
CA LEU A 4 14.98 9.37 -11.80
C LEU A 4 15.48 8.23 -12.68
N ARG A 5 16.60 8.41 -13.38
CA ARG A 5 17.24 7.31 -14.14
C ARG A 5 17.65 6.16 -13.22
N SER A 6 18.19 6.46 -12.05
CA SER A 6 18.56 5.44 -11.06
C SER A 6 17.34 4.70 -10.49
N ALA A 7 16.24 5.38 -10.19
CA ALA A 7 15.01 4.76 -9.72
C ALA A 7 14.34 3.90 -10.80
N LEU A 8 14.32 4.38 -12.06
CA LEU A 8 13.71 3.68 -13.17
C LEU A 8 14.57 2.53 -13.73
N SER A 9 15.88 2.51 -13.43
CA SER A 9 16.77 1.44 -13.92
C SER A 9 16.49 0.07 -13.31
N GLU A 10 15.71 -0.02 -12.23
CA GLU A 10 15.22 -1.29 -11.68
C GLU A 10 13.95 -1.80 -12.41
N TRP A 11 13.28 -0.95 -13.18
CA TRP A 11 12.01 -1.25 -13.82
C TRP A 11 12.01 -2.53 -14.68
N PRO A 12 13.01 -2.80 -15.54
CA PRO A 12 13.03 -4.02 -16.32
C PRO A 12 13.07 -5.30 -15.45
N PHE A 13 13.85 -5.28 -14.38
CA PHE A 13 13.93 -6.38 -13.43
C PHE A 13 12.62 -6.58 -12.66
N LEU A 14 12.05 -5.48 -12.16
CA LEU A 14 10.77 -5.49 -11.44
C LEU A 14 9.61 -5.96 -12.32
N ARG A 15 9.60 -5.55 -13.60
CA ARG A 15 8.61 -5.99 -14.59
C ARG A 15 8.68 -7.49 -14.81
N ILE A 16 9.88 -8.05 -15.03
CA ILE A 16 10.06 -9.50 -15.21
C ILE A 16 9.57 -10.25 -13.97
N ARG A 17 9.86 -9.73 -12.79
CA ARG A 17 9.46 -10.32 -11.52
C ARG A 17 7.94 -10.30 -11.33
N LEU A 18 7.27 -9.17 -11.60
CA LEU A 18 5.82 -9.05 -11.54
C LEU A 18 5.12 -10.00 -12.51
N LEU A 19 5.66 -10.17 -13.74
CA LEU A 19 5.04 -11.00 -14.78
C LEU A 19 5.31 -12.51 -14.62
N ARG A 20 6.47 -12.89 -14.06
CA ARG A 20 6.88 -14.32 -13.94
C ARG A 20 6.48 -14.99 -12.63
N THR A 21 5.98 -14.24 -11.65
CA THR A 21 5.59 -14.78 -10.36
C THR A 21 4.10 -15.12 -10.30
N ARG A 22 3.71 -15.92 -9.32
CA ARG A 22 2.30 -16.19 -8.99
C ARG A 22 1.53 -14.93 -8.57
N LEU A 23 2.19 -13.77 -8.48
CA LEU A 23 1.59 -12.49 -8.14
C LEU A 23 0.43 -12.15 -9.08
N GLY A 24 0.61 -12.33 -10.40
CA GLY A 24 -0.45 -12.08 -11.38
C GLY A 24 -1.72 -12.88 -11.09
N VAL A 25 -1.58 -14.13 -10.63
CA VAL A 25 -2.71 -14.97 -10.23
C VAL A 25 -3.42 -14.39 -9.01
N TRP A 26 -2.67 -13.97 -7.98
CA TRP A 26 -3.25 -13.35 -6.78
C TRP A 26 -3.94 -12.02 -7.07
N LEU A 27 -3.36 -11.20 -7.95
CA LEU A 27 -3.98 -9.94 -8.38
C LEU A 27 -5.27 -10.20 -9.17
N LEU A 28 -5.26 -11.20 -10.05
CA LEU A 28 -6.45 -11.61 -10.79
C LEU A 28 -7.54 -12.14 -9.83
N LEU A 29 -7.17 -12.99 -8.86
CA LEU A 29 -8.09 -13.48 -7.84
C LEU A 29 -8.68 -12.34 -7.02
N LEU A 30 -7.86 -11.38 -6.59
CA LEU A 30 -8.33 -10.19 -5.89
C LEU A 30 -9.36 -9.42 -6.73
N LEU A 31 -9.04 -9.20 -8.00
CA LEU A 31 -9.95 -8.51 -8.93
C LEU A 31 -11.27 -9.28 -9.10
N VAL A 32 -11.20 -10.60 -9.31
CA VAL A 32 -12.40 -11.45 -9.45
C VAL A 32 -13.24 -11.43 -8.19
N VAL A 33 -12.63 -11.54 -7.01
CA VAL A 33 -13.34 -11.47 -5.72
C VAL A 33 -14.08 -10.14 -5.60
N VAL A 34 -13.41 -9.02 -5.86
CA VAL A 34 -14.03 -7.70 -5.77
C VAL A 34 -15.16 -7.51 -6.79
N LEU A 35 -14.95 -7.90 -8.05
CA LEU A 35 -15.99 -7.82 -9.08
C LEU A 35 -17.20 -8.74 -8.77
N ARG A 36 -16.97 -9.86 -8.06
CA ARG A 36 -18.05 -10.73 -7.60
C ARG A 36 -18.79 -10.16 -6.40
N LEU A 37 -18.06 -9.54 -5.47
CA LEU A 37 -18.67 -8.86 -4.32
C LEU A 37 -19.53 -7.67 -4.75
N ASP A 38 -19.13 -6.93 -5.78
CA ASP A 38 -19.90 -5.81 -6.33
C ASP A 38 -21.27 -6.27 -6.93
N ARG A 39 -21.35 -7.50 -7.41
CA ARG A 39 -22.60 -8.09 -7.94
C ARG A 39 -23.55 -8.63 -6.86
N THR A 40 -23.04 -8.89 -5.67
CA THR A 40 -23.88 -9.34 -4.56
C THR A 40 -24.42 -8.10 -3.84
N ALA A 41 -25.70 -8.11 -3.47
CA ALA A 41 -26.39 -6.98 -2.81
C ALA A 41 -25.74 -6.48 -1.49
N VAL A 42 -24.64 -7.09 -1.08
CA VAL A 42 -23.88 -6.78 0.14
C VAL A 42 -22.89 -5.63 -0.05
N VAL A 43 -22.35 -5.42 -1.27
CA VAL A 43 -21.41 -4.29 -1.54
C VAL A 43 -22.04 -3.34 -2.56
N ARG A 44 -22.84 -2.44 -2.06
CA ARG A 44 -23.43 -1.33 -2.86
C ARG A 44 -22.52 -0.08 -2.93
N ASP A 45 -21.30 -0.19 -2.47
CA ASP A 45 -20.40 0.94 -2.32
C ASP A 45 -19.18 0.77 -3.26
N PRO A 46 -19.21 1.37 -4.46
CA PRO A 46 -18.11 1.27 -5.42
C PRO A 46 -16.81 1.88 -4.89
N LEU A 47 -16.89 2.88 -4.04
CA LEU A 47 -15.73 3.50 -3.42
C LEU A 47 -15.04 2.52 -2.47
N ALA A 48 -15.79 1.81 -1.61
CA ALA A 48 -15.22 0.78 -0.74
C ALA A 48 -14.52 -0.32 -1.56
N ALA A 49 -15.12 -0.77 -2.66
CA ALA A 49 -14.54 -1.78 -3.53
C ALA A 49 -13.19 -1.29 -4.12
N VAL A 50 -13.14 -0.06 -4.64
CA VAL A 50 -11.91 0.52 -5.20
C VAL A 50 -10.82 0.68 -4.12
N LEU A 51 -11.16 1.14 -2.91
CA LEU A 51 -10.20 1.28 -1.81
C LEU A 51 -9.66 -0.08 -1.34
N LEU A 52 -10.49 -1.13 -1.30
CA LEU A 52 -10.06 -2.50 -0.99
C LEU A 52 -9.12 -3.06 -2.05
N VAL A 53 -9.44 -2.87 -3.35
CA VAL A 53 -8.55 -3.25 -4.46
C VAL A 53 -7.23 -2.50 -4.38
N ALA A 54 -7.27 -1.20 -4.12
CA ALA A 54 -6.09 -0.36 -3.99
C ALA A 54 -5.17 -0.84 -2.86
N SER A 55 -5.73 -1.07 -1.67
CA SER A 55 -4.95 -1.51 -0.51
C SER A 55 -4.43 -2.94 -0.65
N GLY A 56 -5.28 -3.87 -1.11
CA GLY A 56 -4.89 -5.27 -1.34
C GLY A 56 -3.86 -5.40 -2.46
N GLY A 57 -4.07 -4.73 -3.59
CA GLY A 57 -3.13 -4.69 -4.71
C GLY A 57 -1.79 -4.08 -4.32
N ALA A 58 -1.80 -2.95 -3.60
CA ALA A 58 -0.60 -2.30 -3.07
C ALA A 58 0.19 -3.23 -2.14
N THR A 59 -0.49 -3.90 -1.23
CA THR A 59 0.15 -4.82 -0.27
C THR A 59 0.74 -6.03 -0.96
N LEU A 60 0.03 -6.64 -1.91
CA LEU A 60 0.53 -7.78 -2.68
C LEU A 60 1.74 -7.38 -3.53
N CYS A 61 1.64 -6.30 -4.32
CA CYS A 61 2.75 -5.84 -5.16
C CYS A 61 3.98 -5.47 -4.33
N SER A 62 3.78 -4.73 -3.23
CA SER A 62 4.87 -4.30 -2.35
C SER A 62 5.51 -5.47 -1.60
N GLY A 63 4.72 -6.41 -1.09
CA GLY A 63 5.22 -7.60 -0.42
C GLY A 63 6.12 -8.44 -1.35
N TYR A 64 5.70 -8.61 -2.60
CA TYR A 64 6.51 -9.30 -3.60
C TYR A 64 7.79 -8.54 -3.97
N LEU A 65 7.71 -7.21 -4.08
CA LEU A 65 8.86 -6.37 -4.46
C LEU A 65 9.82 -6.12 -3.30
N ALA A 66 9.33 -6.12 -2.07
CA ALA A 66 10.18 -6.01 -0.87
C ALA A 66 11.15 -7.19 -0.77
N GLY A 67 10.70 -8.36 -1.22
CA GLY A 67 11.45 -9.60 -1.19
C GLY A 67 11.48 -10.26 0.19
N THR A 68 11.34 -11.57 0.21
CA THR A 68 11.53 -12.40 1.41
C THR A 68 12.89 -13.08 1.33
N GLY A 69 13.64 -13.17 2.43
CA GLY A 69 14.83 -14.00 2.61
C GLY A 69 15.87 -14.06 1.48
N ALA A 70 15.63 -14.89 0.45
CA ALA A 70 16.53 -15.05 -0.70
C ALA A 70 16.69 -13.79 -1.56
N ASP A 71 15.70 -12.92 -1.56
CA ASP A 71 15.69 -11.68 -2.33
C ASP A 71 16.44 -10.51 -1.65
N ARG A 72 16.89 -10.71 -0.42
CA ARG A 72 17.89 -9.81 0.17
C ARG A 72 19.17 -9.78 -0.68
N LEU A 73 19.45 -10.86 -1.42
CA LEU A 73 20.54 -10.90 -2.41
C LEU A 73 20.28 -9.93 -3.56
N ALA A 74 19.06 -9.88 -4.09
CA ALA A 74 18.68 -8.93 -5.14
C ALA A 74 18.72 -7.46 -4.65
N LEU A 75 18.37 -7.21 -3.37
CA LEU A 75 18.58 -5.91 -2.76
C LEU A 75 20.07 -5.58 -2.65
N THR A 76 20.90 -6.55 -2.28
CA THR A 76 22.35 -6.40 -2.19
C THR A 76 22.96 -6.09 -3.56
N VAL A 77 22.56 -6.80 -4.61
CA VAL A 77 23.02 -6.56 -5.99
C VAL A 77 22.59 -5.16 -6.48
N ALA A 78 21.37 -4.72 -6.16
CA ALA A 78 20.91 -3.37 -6.47
C ALA A 78 21.74 -2.29 -5.76
N LEU A 79 22.31 -2.61 -4.60
CA LEU A 79 23.11 -1.70 -3.77
C LEU A 79 24.61 -1.78 -4.05
N LEU A 80 25.09 -2.82 -4.73
CA LEU A 80 26.47 -2.88 -5.26
C LEU A 80 26.70 -1.86 -6.39
N HIS A 81 25.65 -1.38 -7.03
CA HIS A 81 25.74 -0.22 -7.90
C HIS A 81 25.62 1.06 -7.09
N PRO A 82 26.22 2.20 -7.50
CA PRO A 82 26.22 3.46 -6.75
C PRO A 82 24.85 4.12 -6.75
N ARG A 83 23.88 3.46 -6.13
CA ARG A 83 22.50 3.92 -5.99
C ARG A 83 22.23 4.33 -4.54
N SER A 84 21.54 5.46 -4.36
CA SER A 84 21.11 5.85 -3.02
C SER A 84 19.98 4.93 -2.53
N ALA A 85 19.94 4.68 -1.21
CA ALA A 85 18.85 3.94 -0.57
C ALA A 85 17.47 4.54 -0.91
N LEU A 86 17.41 5.87 -1.07
CA LEU A 86 16.19 6.56 -1.50
C LEU A 86 15.79 6.18 -2.94
N ALA A 87 16.73 6.08 -3.88
CA ALA A 87 16.42 5.70 -5.25
C ALA A 87 15.87 4.28 -5.34
N VAL A 88 16.40 3.34 -4.55
CA VAL A 88 15.89 1.98 -4.45
C VAL A 88 14.47 1.96 -3.84
N ALA A 89 14.27 2.67 -2.74
CA ALA A 89 12.96 2.74 -2.09
C ALA A 89 11.89 3.33 -3.02
N VAL A 90 12.19 4.46 -3.67
CA VAL A 90 11.28 5.13 -4.61
C VAL A 90 11.05 4.28 -5.87
N GLY A 91 12.07 3.61 -6.42
CA GLY A 91 11.92 2.75 -7.59
C GLY A 91 10.96 1.59 -7.33
N ARG A 92 11.10 0.92 -6.19
CA ARG A 92 10.20 -0.19 -5.80
C ARG A 92 8.81 0.29 -5.43
N TRP A 93 8.70 1.43 -4.76
CA TRP A 93 7.42 2.07 -4.49
C TRP A 93 6.67 2.42 -5.79
N LEU A 94 7.34 3.04 -6.75
CA LEU A 94 6.74 3.36 -8.06
C LEU A 94 6.23 2.10 -8.76
N ALA A 95 7.02 1.02 -8.77
CA ALA A 95 6.63 -0.24 -9.40
C ALA A 95 5.43 -0.88 -8.70
N ALA A 96 5.41 -0.90 -7.36
CA ALA A 96 4.29 -1.43 -6.57
C ALA A 96 3.02 -0.62 -6.79
N THR A 97 3.13 0.71 -6.73
CA THR A 97 2.01 1.64 -6.96
C THR A 97 1.49 1.49 -8.38
N ALA A 98 2.35 1.41 -9.40
CA ALA A 98 1.92 1.21 -10.78
C ALA A 98 1.14 -0.11 -10.96
N GLY A 99 1.61 -1.21 -10.36
CA GLY A 99 0.89 -2.49 -10.38
C GLY A 99 -0.50 -2.41 -9.71
N ALA A 100 -0.59 -1.77 -8.55
CA ALA A 100 -1.86 -1.55 -7.86
C ALA A 100 -2.77 -0.58 -8.64
N THR A 101 -2.22 0.46 -9.27
CA THR A 101 -2.99 1.44 -10.06
C THR A 101 -3.69 0.79 -11.24
N VAL A 102 -3.07 -0.18 -11.91
CA VAL A 102 -3.73 -0.94 -12.98
C VAL A 102 -5.02 -1.59 -12.48
N LEU A 103 -5.00 -2.19 -11.29
CA LEU A 103 -6.19 -2.79 -10.69
C LEU A 103 -7.23 -1.74 -10.30
N VAL A 104 -6.78 -0.61 -9.74
CA VAL A 104 -7.64 0.53 -9.41
C VAL A 104 -8.36 1.04 -10.66
N LEU A 105 -7.63 1.23 -11.76
CA LEU A 105 -8.22 1.69 -13.02
C LEU A 105 -9.27 0.72 -13.54
N VAL A 106 -9.01 -0.59 -13.48
CA VAL A 106 -9.99 -1.61 -13.87
C VAL A 106 -11.22 -1.58 -12.97
N ALA A 107 -11.03 -1.48 -11.64
CA ALA A 107 -12.13 -1.40 -10.69
C ALA A 107 -12.94 -0.10 -10.81
N ALA A 108 -12.28 1.00 -11.20
CA ALA A 108 -12.88 2.32 -11.32
C ALA A 108 -13.42 2.63 -12.72
N LEU A 109 -13.40 1.70 -13.68
CA LEU A 109 -13.80 1.94 -15.08
C LEU A 109 -15.19 2.58 -15.26
N HIS A 110 -16.10 2.30 -14.33
CA HIS A 110 -17.48 2.79 -14.36
C HIS A 110 -17.77 3.78 -13.23
N THR A 111 -16.74 4.29 -12.54
CA THR A 111 -16.88 5.22 -11.43
C THR A 111 -16.37 6.61 -11.80
N GLY A 112 -16.66 7.60 -10.94
CA GLY A 112 -16.18 8.97 -11.13
C GLY A 112 -14.68 9.14 -10.90
N LEU A 113 -14.11 10.22 -11.46
CA LEU A 113 -12.69 10.56 -11.32
C LEU A 113 -12.24 10.66 -9.86
N GLY A 114 -13.08 11.21 -8.97
CA GLY A 114 -12.80 11.30 -7.54
C GLY A 114 -12.49 9.95 -6.91
N ILE A 115 -13.26 8.91 -7.25
CA ILE A 115 -13.06 7.53 -6.77
C ILE A 115 -11.74 6.95 -7.31
N ALA A 116 -11.41 7.19 -8.57
CA ALA A 116 -10.15 6.75 -9.14
C ALA A 116 -8.94 7.44 -8.47
N VAL A 117 -9.03 8.73 -8.18
CA VAL A 117 -8.00 9.49 -7.45
C VAL A 117 -7.85 8.97 -6.01
N ALA A 118 -8.95 8.72 -5.30
CA ALA A 118 -8.93 8.12 -3.97
C ALA A 118 -8.23 6.74 -3.99
N GLY A 119 -8.56 5.89 -4.96
CA GLY A 119 -7.91 4.60 -5.16
C GLY A 119 -6.41 4.72 -5.43
N PHE A 120 -6.01 5.64 -6.30
CA PHE A 120 -4.60 5.88 -6.60
C PHE A 120 -3.80 6.35 -5.38
N LEU A 121 -4.28 7.36 -4.65
CA LEU A 121 -3.61 7.85 -3.43
C LEU A 121 -3.55 6.79 -2.33
N THR A 122 -4.60 6.00 -2.19
CA THR A 122 -4.61 4.83 -1.30
C THR A 122 -3.54 3.82 -1.70
N ALA A 123 -3.48 3.44 -2.98
CA ALA A 123 -2.48 2.51 -3.49
C ALA A 123 -1.05 3.03 -3.25
N ALA A 124 -0.80 4.31 -3.49
CA ALA A 124 0.49 4.94 -3.29
C ALA A 124 0.92 4.90 -1.81
N THR A 125 0.03 5.29 -0.91
CA THR A 125 0.30 5.32 0.54
C THR A 125 0.49 3.92 1.11
N MET A 126 -0.39 2.98 0.75
CA MET A 126 -0.31 1.59 1.22
C MET A 126 0.91 0.86 0.69
N SER A 127 1.34 1.14 -0.55
CA SER A 127 2.59 0.61 -1.11
C SER A 127 3.81 1.08 -0.32
N ALA A 128 3.88 2.36 0.03
CA ALA A 128 4.99 2.92 0.79
C ALA A 128 5.08 2.28 2.18
N TRP A 129 3.96 2.12 2.87
CA TRP A 129 3.92 1.51 4.20
C TRP A 129 4.23 0.02 4.19
N THR A 130 3.70 -0.74 3.24
CA THR A 130 4.01 -2.16 3.13
C THR A 130 5.51 -2.39 2.88
N LEU A 131 6.15 -1.60 2.02
CA LEU A 131 7.60 -1.64 1.82
C LEU A 131 8.37 -1.25 3.08
N ALA A 132 7.94 -0.18 3.76
CA ALA A 132 8.55 0.29 4.99
C ALA A 132 8.56 -0.80 6.08
N LEU A 133 7.42 -1.45 6.29
CA LEU A 133 7.25 -2.50 7.29
C LEU A 133 8.01 -3.78 6.91
N ALA A 134 7.97 -4.16 5.62
CA ALA A 134 8.71 -5.34 5.14
C ALA A 134 10.22 -5.20 5.35
N TRP A 135 10.77 -4.01 5.14
CA TRP A 135 12.22 -3.76 5.34
C TRP A 135 12.59 -3.46 6.79
N SER A 136 11.64 -3.06 7.64
CA SER A 136 11.89 -2.78 9.05
C SER A 136 11.79 -4.02 9.94
N GLY A 137 10.80 -4.88 9.74
CA GLY A 137 10.54 -6.03 10.60
C GLY A 137 10.08 -7.29 9.87
N GLY A 138 10.20 -7.31 8.53
CA GLY A 138 9.89 -8.48 7.73
C GLY A 138 8.42 -8.89 7.79
N ASN A 139 8.19 -10.20 7.67
CA ASN A 139 6.83 -10.76 7.56
C ASN A 139 5.93 -10.51 8.78
N VAL A 140 6.51 -10.35 9.97
CA VAL A 140 5.74 -10.11 11.19
C VAL A 140 5.03 -8.76 11.14
N LEU A 141 5.77 -7.69 10.78
CA LEU A 141 5.18 -6.35 10.65
C LEU A 141 4.22 -6.25 9.46
N VAL A 142 4.49 -6.94 8.36
CA VAL A 142 3.56 -7.03 7.22
C VAL A 142 2.28 -7.76 7.65
N GLY A 143 2.38 -8.83 8.42
CA GLY A 143 1.22 -9.53 8.98
C GLY A 143 0.38 -8.63 9.90
N ALA A 144 1.02 -7.90 10.83
CA ALA A 144 0.35 -6.92 11.68
C ALA A 144 -0.33 -5.81 10.87
N TRP A 145 0.31 -5.36 9.79
CA TRP A 145 -0.25 -4.39 8.86
C TRP A 145 -1.50 -4.90 8.14
N LEU A 146 -1.50 -6.16 7.70
CA LEU A 146 -2.68 -6.78 7.09
C LEU A 146 -3.85 -6.87 8.07
N ILE A 147 -3.58 -7.23 9.34
CA ILE A 147 -4.60 -7.23 10.39
C ILE A 147 -5.15 -5.82 10.59
N TRP A 148 -4.25 -4.81 10.66
CA TRP A 148 -4.67 -3.41 10.76
C TRP A 148 -5.57 -2.99 9.58
N LEU A 149 -5.18 -3.31 8.35
CA LEU A 149 -5.99 -2.98 7.16
C LEU A 149 -7.36 -3.65 7.20
N ALA A 150 -7.44 -4.89 7.65
CA ALA A 150 -8.71 -5.60 7.81
C ALA A 150 -9.61 -4.94 8.87
N LEU A 151 -9.05 -4.54 10.01
CA LEU A 151 -9.77 -3.80 11.05
C LEU A 151 -10.22 -2.42 10.56
N ALA A 152 -9.33 -1.71 9.87
CA ALA A 152 -9.59 -0.36 9.35
C ALA A 152 -10.53 -0.32 8.13
N ALA A 153 -10.77 -1.47 7.48
CA ALA A 153 -11.72 -1.56 6.36
C ALA A 153 -13.19 -1.52 6.82
N GLY A 154 -13.45 -1.90 8.07
CA GLY A 154 -14.80 -2.15 8.58
C GLY A 154 -15.45 -0.99 9.34
N GLY A 155 -14.74 0.10 9.66
CA GLY A 155 -15.33 1.11 10.52
C GLY A 155 -14.64 2.47 10.54
N SER A 156 -15.45 3.50 10.82
CA SER A 156 -14.97 4.81 11.23
C SER A 156 -14.74 4.84 12.76
N PRO A 157 -13.96 5.79 13.29
CA PRO A 157 -13.80 5.99 14.74
C PRO A 157 -15.15 6.10 15.46
N GLU A 158 -16.09 6.79 14.84
CA GLU A 158 -17.44 6.96 15.36
C GLU A 158 -18.19 5.63 15.49
N SER A 159 -18.10 4.76 14.48
CA SER A 159 -18.74 3.45 14.52
C SER A 159 -18.15 2.54 15.60
N VAL A 160 -16.83 2.66 15.86
CA VAL A 160 -16.15 1.93 16.94
C VAL A 160 -16.60 2.43 18.32
N LEU A 161 -16.81 3.74 18.46
CA LEU A 161 -17.22 4.38 19.72
C LEU A 161 -18.74 4.30 19.96
N ALA A 162 -19.55 4.09 18.94
CA ALA A 162 -21.01 4.00 19.06
C ALA A 162 -21.50 2.79 19.87
N HIS A 163 -20.61 1.90 20.29
CA HIS A 163 -20.97 0.78 21.16
C HIS A 163 -21.29 1.28 22.58
N PRO A 164 -22.35 0.76 23.24
CA PRO A 164 -22.86 1.28 24.51
C PRO A 164 -21.84 1.29 25.67
N HIS A 165 -20.78 0.47 25.60
CA HIS A 165 -19.70 0.45 26.59
C HIS A 165 -18.34 0.39 25.89
N PRO A 166 -17.81 1.52 25.39
CA PRO A 166 -16.50 1.55 24.77
C PRO A 166 -15.43 1.38 25.88
N GLY A 167 -14.89 0.18 26.00
CA GLY A 167 -13.71 -0.06 26.87
C GLY A 167 -12.45 0.62 26.29
N ALA A 168 -11.40 0.74 27.11
CA ALA A 168 -10.12 1.37 26.74
C ALA A 168 -9.55 0.85 25.40
N GLY A 169 -9.73 -0.42 25.08
CA GLY A 169 -9.28 -1.00 23.81
C GLY A 169 -9.99 -0.40 22.60
N ARG A 170 -11.28 -0.12 22.68
CA ARG A 170 -12.05 0.52 21.59
C ARG A 170 -11.65 1.99 21.39
N THR A 171 -11.45 2.70 22.47
CA THR A 171 -10.93 4.06 22.41
C THR A 171 -9.55 4.10 21.74
N ALA A 172 -8.65 3.16 22.09
CA ALA A 172 -7.34 3.06 21.43
C ALA A 172 -7.46 2.76 19.93
N VAL A 173 -8.37 1.88 19.52
CA VAL A 173 -8.64 1.59 18.10
C VAL A 173 -9.20 2.82 17.39
N ALA A 174 -10.15 3.55 18.00
CA ALA A 174 -10.69 4.77 17.40
C ALA A 174 -9.62 5.85 17.21
N VAL A 175 -8.76 6.06 18.19
CA VAL A 175 -7.62 6.98 18.08
C VAL A 175 -6.65 6.52 16.99
N ALA A 176 -6.37 5.22 16.92
CA ALA A 176 -5.50 4.69 15.88
C ALA A 176 -6.11 4.86 14.48
N LEU A 177 -7.42 4.70 14.30
CA LEU A 177 -8.13 4.95 13.05
C LEU A 177 -8.06 6.42 12.61
N GLU A 178 -8.02 7.37 13.55
CA GLU A 178 -7.85 8.79 13.25
C GLU A 178 -6.41 9.13 12.83
N LEU A 179 -5.43 8.55 13.50
CA LEU A 179 -4.03 8.91 13.34
C LEU A 179 -3.33 8.15 12.23
N LEU A 180 -3.59 6.84 12.10
CA LEU A 180 -2.88 5.97 11.16
C LEU A 180 -3.54 5.95 9.77
N PRO A 181 -2.84 5.47 8.73
CA PRO A 181 -3.45 5.25 7.42
C PRO A 181 -4.65 4.30 7.54
N ALA A 182 -5.83 4.81 7.23
CA ALA A 182 -7.07 4.05 7.35
C ALA A 182 -8.01 4.31 6.16
N LEU A 183 -8.67 3.26 5.69
CA LEU A 183 -9.48 3.33 4.47
C LEU A 183 -10.70 4.25 4.64
N TRP A 184 -11.27 4.31 5.84
CA TRP A 184 -12.43 5.17 6.12
C TRP A 184 -12.12 6.64 5.83
N ARG A 185 -10.94 7.13 6.21
CA ARG A 185 -10.53 8.53 5.98
C ARG A 185 -10.28 8.83 4.51
N TYR A 186 -9.76 7.83 3.78
CA TYR A 186 -9.47 7.98 2.36
C TYR A 186 -10.73 8.03 1.47
N ARG A 187 -11.90 7.72 2.04
CA ARG A 187 -13.19 7.96 1.38
C ARG A 187 -13.41 9.45 1.09
N GLY A 188 -13.03 10.34 2.00
CA GLY A 188 -13.11 11.78 1.81
C GLY A 188 -12.33 12.32 0.61
N ILE A 189 -11.29 11.59 0.15
CA ILE A 189 -10.54 11.98 -1.06
C ILE A 189 -11.47 12.00 -2.29
N ALA A 190 -12.41 11.07 -2.40
CA ALA A 190 -13.34 11.01 -3.51
C ALA A 190 -14.29 12.21 -3.54
N ASP A 191 -14.57 12.79 -2.38
CA ASP A 191 -15.41 13.99 -2.19
C ASP A 191 -14.59 15.30 -2.26
N GLY A 192 -13.28 15.18 -2.48
CA GLY A 192 -12.37 16.34 -2.56
C GLY A 192 -11.97 16.93 -1.21
N ASP A 193 -12.09 16.16 -0.10
CA ASP A 193 -11.66 16.61 1.22
C ASP A 193 -10.13 16.85 1.25
N PRO A 194 -9.68 18.12 1.41
CA PRO A 194 -8.27 18.45 1.46
C PRO A 194 -7.58 17.85 2.68
N GLY A 195 -8.29 17.64 3.79
CA GLY A 195 -7.76 17.02 5.00
C GLY A 195 -7.41 15.55 4.76
N ALA A 196 -8.25 14.81 4.05
CA ALA A 196 -7.99 13.43 3.68
C ALA A 196 -6.80 13.32 2.70
N VAL A 197 -6.70 14.22 1.73
CA VAL A 197 -5.57 14.29 0.79
C VAL A 197 -4.26 14.61 1.52
N ALA A 198 -4.27 15.62 2.40
CA ALA A 198 -3.09 16.00 3.18
C ALA A 198 -2.63 14.87 4.10
N HIS A 199 -3.56 14.17 4.75
CA HIS A 199 -3.28 13.00 5.57
C HIS A 199 -2.62 11.87 4.75
N ALA A 200 -3.19 11.52 3.60
CA ALA A 200 -2.62 10.51 2.71
C ALA A 200 -1.21 10.89 2.24
N ALA A 201 -1.01 12.15 1.84
CA ALA A 201 0.30 12.66 1.41
C ALA A 201 1.33 12.64 2.55
N ALA A 202 0.96 13.05 3.77
CA ALA A 202 1.85 13.01 4.93
C ALA A 202 2.30 11.57 5.22
N TRP A 203 1.37 10.62 5.26
CA TRP A 203 1.68 9.22 5.51
C TRP A 203 2.46 8.57 4.38
N LEU A 204 2.24 8.98 3.12
CA LEU A 204 3.07 8.56 1.99
C LEU A 204 4.54 8.98 2.19
N VAL A 205 4.79 10.24 2.55
CA VAL A 205 6.14 10.77 2.78
C VAL A 205 6.80 10.05 3.96
N ILE A 206 6.09 9.85 5.07
CA ILE A 206 6.60 9.13 6.24
C ILE A 206 6.92 7.69 5.85
N GLY A 207 6.03 6.99 5.15
CA GLY A 207 6.24 5.62 4.66
C GLY A 207 7.49 5.50 3.80
N LEU A 208 7.72 6.42 2.87
CA LEU A 208 8.93 6.44 2.04
C LEU A 208 10.20 6.73 2.85
N ALA A 209 10.12 7.62 3.85
CA ALA A 209 11.26 7.90 4.74
C ALA A 209 11.63 6.66 5.56
N VAL A 210 10.66 5.96 6.13
CA VAL A 210 10.87 4.70 6.86
C VAL A 210 11.40 3.60 5.93
N ALA A 211 10.85 3.47 4.72
CA ALA A 211 11.34 2.54 3.71
C ALA A 211 12.80 2.78 3.35
N ARG A 212 13.18 4.06 3.12
CA ARG A 212 14.59 4.45 2.91
C ARG A 212 15.48 4.03 4.07
N ALA A 213 15.05 4.30 5.31
CA ALA A 213 15.82 3.92 6.51
C ALA A 213 15.95 2.39 6.63
N GLY A 214 14.92 1.63 6.28
CA GLY A 214 14.95 0.17 6.22
C GLY A 214 15.98 -0.34 5.21
N VAL A 215 16.01 0.22 4.01
CA VAL A 215 17.03 -0.10 2.97
C VAL A 215 18.42 0.25 3.47
N ALA A 216 18.63 1.43 4.04
CA ALA A 216 19.94 1.87 4.55
C ALA A 216 20.46 0.94 5.65
N ARG A 217 19.62 0.51 6.59
CA ARG A 217 19.99 -0.47 7.64
C ARG A 217 20.35 -1.83 7.07
N ALA A 218 19.63 -2.30 6.07
CA ALA A 218 19.92 -3.58 5.40
C ALA A 218 21.30 -3.58 4.72
N VAL A 219 21.81 -2.39 4.35
CA VAL A 219 23.17 -2.21 3.81
C VAL A 219 24.21 -2.17 4.92
N ALA A 220 24.00 -1.33 5.95
CA ALA A 220 24.94 -1.12 7.04
C ALA A 220 25.19 -2.36 7.91
N GLY A 221 24.18 -3.21 8.09
CA GLY A 221 24.32 -4.45 8.87
C GLY A 221 25.14 -5.56 8.19
N ARG A 222 25.80 -5.27 7.05
CA ARG A 222 26.64 -6.19 6.28
C ARG A 222 28.07 -5.68 6.05
N ALA A 223 28.37 -4.47 6.48
CA ALA A 223 29.72 -3.92 6.55
C ALA A 223 30.35 -4.22 7.91
#